data_054766476dc7750caa3bd80cdae0857e
#
_entry.id   054766476dc7750caa3bd80cdae0857e
#
_cell.length_a   1.000
_cell.length_b   1.000
_cell.length_c   1.000
_cell.angle_alpha   90.00
_cell.angle_beta   90.00
_cell.angle_gamma   90.00
#
_symmetry.space_group_name_H-M   'P 1'
#
loop_
_entity.id
_entity.type
_entity.pdbx_description
1 polymer ?
#
loop_
_entity_poly.entity_id
_entity_poly.type
_entity_poly.pdbx_seq_one_letter_code
_entity_poly.pdbx_strand_id
1 'polypeptide(L)'
;DNLKTVFLLALSIALILMSKHHGILVVFFTVLSNVKLLTKKTFWMAVGFTVLLMLPHTYWQYMNEFATIKFHLYNRIDMGFSWNSIAYYIGIQPLVFGPLIGVSLLSASYANKKKSDFNRALKFTIVGVLIFFLISTFKVEFHKHWTSVLSVPFMLLGHEFIKDHQKWRKVLIRLSIATVILLIPARIYLMHDFFPKKWTEGWDVIHNWDSWAEEVQELSGGLPIMFNNHYERSSRYSYLTKDIVHCYNTFDYRETHHDLLPLEENLQGKTVFQINRFRDTVNYQDYDTEIGKGIHYRTIENFRSYRNVWIEIEDAEKHYEFKPGEKVDLKLKLTNKYQRTIDFADAGNRKVILNVHYLKGLRPVGKEKLIVLTGTMAEVEEVEYGVRLTIPELEGNFDIRFSIQVGEIEPPINSRKVKVTID
;
A
#
# COMPACT_ATOMS: atom_id res chain seq x y z
N ASP A 1 37.25 9.30 -15.32
CA ASP A 1 36.02 9.57 -14.52
C ASP A 1 36.39 10.47 -13.34
N ASN A 2 35.73 11.65 -13.25
CA ASN A 2 35.98 12.61 -12.18
C ASN A 2 35.09 12.20 -10.96
N LEU A 3 35.62 12.31 -9.74
CA LEU A 3 34.90 12.03 -8.49
C LEU A 3 33.54 12.75 -8.40
N LYS A 4 33.49 14.00 -8.88
CA LYS A 4 32.25 14.78 -8.98
C LYS A 4 31.18 14.07 -9.81
N THR A 5 31.54 13.50 -10.95
CA THR A 5 30.61 12.77 -11.84
C THR A 5 30.11 11.50 -11.17
N VAL A 6 31.01 10.78 -10.48
CA VAL A 6 30.64 9.58 -9.71
C VAL A 6 29.65 9.91 -8.59
N PHE A 7 29.90 10.99 -7.86
CA PHE A 7 29.00 11.45 -6.80
C PHE A 7 27.64 11.90 -7.35
N LEU A 8 27.60 12.65 -8.45
CA LEU A 8 26.34 13.05 -9.09
C LEU A 8 25.53 11.85 -9.60
N LEU A 9 26.20 10.83 -10.11
CA LEU A 9 25.55 9.57 -10.48
C LEU A 9 24.96 8.88 -9.25
N ALA A 10 25.72 8.77 -8.16
CA ALA A 10 25.25 8.19 -6.91
C ALA A 10 24.05 8.94 -6.34
N LEU A 11 24.11 10.27 -6.34
CA LEU A 11 22.99 11.13 -5.92
C LEU A 11 21.74 10.90 -6.78
N SER A 12 21.92 10.82 -8.11
CA SER A 12 20.81 10.53 -9.03
C SER A 12 20.17 9.16 -8.75
N ILE A 13 20.99 8.13 -8.49
CA ILE A 13 20.51 6.79 -8.14
C ILE A 13 19.76 6.84 -6.80
N ALA A 14 20.31 7.48 -5.78
CA ALA A 14 19.65 7.62 -4.48
C ALA A 14 18.29 8.35 -4.60
N LEU A 15 18.22 9.44 -5.36
CA LEU A 15 16.98 10.17 -5.63
C LEU A 15 15.95 9.32 -6.37
N ILE A 16 16.36 8.51 -7.35
CA ILE A 16 15.46 7.57 -8.05
C ILE A 16 14.89 6.53 -7.06
N LEU A 17 15.74 5.94 -6.22
CA LEU A 17 15.32 4.94 -5.22
C LEU A 17 14.39 5.54 -4.16
N MET A 18 14.65 6.77 -3.71
CA MET A 18 13.80 7.50 -2.76
C MET A 18 12.48 7.94 -3.37
N SER A 19 12.46 8.28 -4.66
CA SER A 19 11.23 8.68 -5.35
C SER A 19 10.25 7.53 -5.48
N LYS A 20 10.75 6.34 -5.81
CA LYS A 20 9.92 5.13 -5.96
C LYS A 20 10.80 3.87 -5.96
N HIS A 21 10.38 2.86 -5.21
CA HIS A 21 11.14 1.59 -5.12
C HIS A 21 11.36 0.91 -6.49
N HIS A 22 10.44 1.10 -7.45
CA HIS A 22 10.60 0.60 -8.82
C HIS A 22 11.82 1.20 -9.55
N GLY A 23 12.39 2.29 -9.03
CA GLY A 23 13.64 2.86 -9.55
C GLY A 23 14.80 1.87 -9.56
N ILE A 24 14.80 0.88 -8.65
CA ILE A 24 15.79 -0.20 -8.64
C ILE A 24 15.82 -0.97 -9.96
N LEU A 25 14.67 -1.16 -10.61
CA LEU A 25 14.58 -1.86 -11.90
C LEU A 25 15.32 -1.10 -13.01
N VAL A 26 15.21 0.24 -13.00
CA VAL A 26 15.94 1.08 -13.98
C VAL A 26 17.43 0.91 -13.80
N VAL A 27 17.92 0.99 -12.57
CA VAL A 27 19.35 0.80 -12.26
C VAL A 27 19.79 -0.61 -12.62
N PHE A 28 19.04 -1.63 -12.22
CA PHE A 28 19.34 -3.03 -12.48
C PHE A 28 19.45 -3.33 -13.98
N PHE A 29 18.46 -2.96 -14.79
CA PHE A 29 18.48 -3.23 -16.23
C PHE A 29 19.50 -2.36 -16.98
N THR A 30 19.82 -1.18 -16.47
CA THR A 30 20.92 -0.36 -17.01
C THR A 30 22.26 -1.08 -16.80
N VAL A 31 22.52 -1.60 -15.61
CA VAL A 31 23.75 -2.37 -15.32
C VAL A 31 23.79 -3.67 -16.13
N LEU A 32 22.64 -4.37 -16.21
CA LEU A 32 22.52 -5.62 -16.98
C LEU A 32 22.82 -5.40 -18.48
N SER A 33 22.52 -4.22 -19.02
CA SER A 33 22.83 -3.87 -20.40
C SER A 33 24.34 -3.85 -20.70
N ASN A 34 25.17 -3.66 -19.67
CA ASN A 34 26.63 -3.64 -19.77
C ASN A 34 27.29 -4.13 -18.49
N VAL A 35 27.34 -5.44 -18.31
CA VAL A 35 27.92 -6.09 -17.13
C VAL A 35 29.41 -5.77 -16.89
N LYS A 36 30.12 -5.26 -17.92
CA LYS A 36 31.50 -4.78 -17.76
C LYS A 36 31.59 -3.58 -16.80
N LEU A 37 30.50 -2.91 -16.50
CA LEU A 37 30.44 -1.86 -15.47
C LEU A 37 30.89 -2.41 -14.11
N LEU A 38 30.57 -3.65 -13.79
CA LEU A 38 30.92 -4.31 -12.52
C LEU A 38 32.42 -4.43 -12.28
N THR A 39 33.25 -4.38 -13.34
CA THR A 39 34.72 -4.43 -13.22
C THR A 39 35.35 -3.06 -12.97
N LYS A 40 34.58 -1.97 -13.04
CA LYS A 40 35.11 -0.62 -12.88
C LYS A 40 35.08 -0.16 -11.42
N LYS A 41 36.19 0.35 -10.92
CA LYS A 41 36.29 0.92 -9.57
C LYS A 41 35.29 2.06 -9.35
N THR A 42 35.06 2.90 -10.35
CA THR A 42 34.10 4.02 -10.30
C THR A 42 32.66 3.57 -10.14
N PHE A 43 32.30 2.39 -10.62
CA PHE A 43 31.00 1.77 -10.37
C PHE A 43 30.80 1.49 -8.87
N TRP A 44 31.75 0.84 -8.23
CA TRP A 44 31.68 0.51 -6.80
C TRP A 44 31.75 1.75 -5.90
N MET A 45 32.48 2.79 -6.33
CA MET A 45 32.46 4.09 -5.66
C MET A 45 31.06 4.73 -5.73
N ALA A 46 30.38 4.68 -6.89
CA ALA A 46 29.01 5.16 -7.02
C ALA A 46 28.05 4.35 -6.14
N VAL A 47 28.19 3.03 -6.09
CA VAL A 47 27.42 2.16 -5.18
C VAL A 47 27.64 2.57 -3.71
N GLY A 48 28.91 2.74 -3.30
CA GLY A 48 29.25 3.16 -1.93
C GLY A 48 28.63 4.50 -1.55
N PHE A 49 28.73 5.51 -2.41
CA PHE A 49 28.07 6.81 -2.17
C PHE A 49 26.53 6.70 -2.15
N THR A 50 25.95 5.87 -3.02
CA THR A 50 24.50 5.63 -3.01
C THR A 50 24.07 5.02 -1.68
N VAL A 51 24.79 4.00 -1.18
CA VAL A 51 24.51 3.38 0.12
C VAL A 51 24.61 4.40 1.25
N LEU A 52 25.63 5.24 1.27
CA LEU A 52 25.80 6.30 2.28
C LEU A 52 24.62 7.28 2.26
N LEU A 53 24.19 7.71 1.07
CA LEU A 53 23.04 8.61 0.92
C LEU A 53 21.72 7.96 1.34
N MET A 54 21.62 6.63 1.24
CA MET A 54 20.42 5.86 1.64
C MET A 54 20.42 5.47 3.12
N LEU A 55 21.49 5.69 3.89
CA LEU A 55 21.58 5.30 5.30
C LEU A 55 20.43 5.82 6.16
N PRO A 56 19.98 7.09 6.07
CA PRO A 56 18.87 7.56 6.89
C PRO A 56 17.58 6.78 6.63
N HIS A 57 17.30 6.47 5.35
CA HIS A 57 16.13 5.66 4.98
C HIS A 57 16.27 4.21 5.44
N THR A 58 17.46 3.61 5.31
CA THR A 58 17.73 2.24 5.77
C THR A 58 17.58 2.13 7.27
N TYR A 59 18.08 3.14 8.03
CA TYR A 59 17.90 3.22 9.47
C TYR A 59 16.42 3.30 9.84
N TRP A 60 15.64 4.16 9.16
CA TRP A 60 14.19 4.23 9.37
C TRP A 60 13.51 2.88 9.09
N GLN A 61 13.87 2.19 8.01
CA GLN A 61 13.34 0.85 7.71
C GLN A 61 13.66 -0.15 8.84
N TYR A 62 14.88 -0.10 9.37
CA TYR A 62 15.30 -0.95 10.49
C TYR A 62 14.46 -0.69 11.74
N MET A 63 14.29 0.59 12.13
CA MET A 63 13.48 0.98 13.29
C MET A 63 11.99 0.62 13.14
N ASN A 64 11.48 0.53 11.91
CA ASN A 64 10.10 0.13 11.61
C ASN A 64 10.03 -1.32 11.06
N GLU A 65 10.92 -2.19 11.53
CA GLU A 65 10.94 -3.62 11.21
C GLU A 65 10.86 -3.93 9.69
N PHE A 66 11.44 -3.09 8.84
CA PHE A 66 11.40 -3.22 7.38
C PHE A 66 9.97 -3.24 6.80
N ALA A 67 9.09 -2.41 7.32
CA ALA A 67 7.67 -2.36 6.95
C ALA A 67 7.42 -2.34 5.44
N THR A 68 8.19 -1.54 4.68
CA THR A 68 8.05 -1.46 3.22
C THR A 68 8.42 -2.77 2.52
N ILE A 69 9.51 -3.41 2.94
CA ILE A 69 9.97 -4.68 2.38
C ILE A 69 8.95 -5.78 2.70
N LYS A 70 8.50 -5.84 3.96
CA LYS A 70 7.46 -6.79 4.40
C LYS A 70 6.18 -6.63 3.58
N PHE A 71 5.74 -5.38 3.35
CA PHE A 71 4.55 -5.11 2.54
C PHE A 71 4.69 -5.67 1.11
N HIS A 72 5.80 -5.40 0.43
CA HIS A 72 5.98 -5.81 -0.95
C HIS A 72 6.21 -7.32 -1.14
N LEU A 73 6.84 -7.99 -0.17
CA LEU A 73 7.16 -9.41 -0.27
C LEU A 73 6.08 -10.33 0.32
N TYR A 74 5.40 -9.90 1.38
CA TYR A 74 4.53 -10.79 2.16
C TYR A 74 3.08 -10.30 2.29
N ASN A 75 2.86 -8.98 2.46
CA ASN A 75 1.54 -8.45 2.81
C ASN A 75 0.72 -8.05 1.57
N ARG A 76 1.31 -8.13 0.38
CA ARG A 76 0.60 -7.78 -0.84
C ARG A 76 -0.38 -8.90 -1.20
N ILE A 77 -1.63 -8.49 -1.48
CA ILE A 77 -2.70 -9.42 -1.82
C ILE A 77 -2.32 -10.21 -3.08
N ASP A 78 -2.35 -11.53 -2.99
CA ASP A 78 -2.26 -12.41 -4.14
C ASP A 78 -3.64 -12.51 -4.79
N MET A 79 -3.77 -11.91 -5.98
CA MET A 79 -5.03 -11.89 -6.75
C MET A 79 -5.21 -13.15 -7.61
N GLY A 80 -4.19 -14.03 -7.62
CA GLY A 80 -4.15 -15.18 -8.50
C GLY A 80 -3.98 -14.82 -9.98
N PHE A 81 -3.84 -15.85 -10.82
CA PHE A 81 -3.66 -15.70 -12.25
C PHE A 81 -4.96 -15.31 -12.96
N SER A 82 -4.90 -14.30 -13.84
CA SER A 82 -6.03 -13.86 -14.67
C SER A 82 -5.58 -13.42 -16.05
N TRP A 83 -6.16 -14.00 -17.10
CA TRP A 83 -5.96 -13.56 -18.48
C TRP A 83 -6.40 -12.12 -18.71
N ASN A 84 -7.44 -11.67 -18.04
CA ASN A 84 -7.92 -10.29 -18.12
C ASN A 84 -6.88 -9.30 -17.60
N SER A 85 -6.14 -9.64 -16.54
CA SER A 85 -5.06 -8.80 -16.00
C SER A 85 -3.91 -8.65 -16.99
N ILE A 86 -3.57 -9.73 -17.72
CA ILE A 86 -2.54 -9.70 -18.77
C ILE A 86 -3.00 -8.85 -19.95
N ALA A 87 -4.23 -9.08 -20.44
CA ALA A 87 -4.80 -8.31 -21.56
C ALA A 87 -4.89 -6.82 -21.22
N TYR A 88 -5.35 -6.50 -20.01
CA TYR A 88 -5.37 -5.12 -19.51
C TYR A 88 -3.96 -4.51 -19.45
N TYR A 89 -2.98 -5.27 -18.91
CA TYR A 89 -1.60 -4.81 -18.85
C TYR A 89 -1.06 -4.42 -20.22
N ILE A 90 -1.22 -5.29 -21.23
CA ILE A 90 -0.72 -5.05 -22.59
C ILE A 90 -1.48 -3.88 -23.23
N GLY A 91 -2.80 -3.88 -23.14
CA GLY A 91 -3.67 -2.90 -23.80
C GLY A 91 -3.53 -1.48 -23.25
N ILE A 92 -3.19 -1.33 -21.96
CA ILE A 92 -3.09 0.00 -21.34
C ILE A 92 -1.77 0.72 -21.63
N GLN A 93 -0.70 0.00 -22.05
CA GLN A 93 0.62 0.63 -22.22
C GLN A 93 0.61 1.83 -23.17
N PRO A 94 -0.01 1.80 -24.36
CA PRO A 94 -0.06 2.97 -25.22
C PRO A 94 -0.67 4.20 -24.54
N LEU A 95 -1.71 4.01 -23.73
CA LEU A 95 -2.39 5.11 -23.03
C LEU A 95 -1.52 5.69 -21.90
N VAL A 96 -0.71 4.88 -21.24
CA VAL A 96 0.24 5.34 -20.20
C VAL A 96 1.26 6.33 -20.78
N PHE A 97 1.68 6.12 -22.04
CA PHE A 97 2.66 6.98 -22.71
C PHE A 97 2.02 8.13 -23.51
N GLY A 98 0.71 8.21 -23.54
CA GLY A 98 -0.07 9.30 -24.12
C GLY A 98 -1.20 8.80 -25.02
N PRO A 99 -2.42 9.31 -24.83
CA PRO A 99 -3.62 8.74 -25.43
C PRO A 99 -3.61 8.69 -26.96
N LEU A 100 -2.97 9.66 -27.63
CA LEU A 100 -2.86 9.69 -29.10
C LEU A 100 -1.44 9.38 -29.58
N ILE A 101 -0.43 9.82 -28.84
CA ILE A 101 0.97 9.65 -29.25
C ILE A 101 1.55 8.28 -28.88
N GLY A 102 1.02 7.60 -27.85
CA GLY A 102 1.65 6.43 -27.24
C GLY A 102 2.02 5.34 -28.24
N VAL A 103 1.09 4.91 -29.10
CA VAL A 103 1.39 3.88 -30.12
C VAL A 103 2.52 4.31 -31.03
N SER A 104 2.49 5.56 -31.52
CA SER A 104 3.51 6.08 -32.43
C SER A 104 4.87 6.23 -31.75
N LEU A 105 4.88 6.62 -30.47
CA LEU A 105 6.10 6.74 -29.66
C LEU A 105 6.73 5.37 -29.42
N LEU A 106 5.94 4.37 -29.04
CA LEU A 106 6.40 2.98 -28.88
C LEU A 106 6.98 2.46 -30.19
N SER A 107 6.27 2.66 -31.31
CA SER A 107 6.73 2.23 -32.64
C SER A 107 8.04 2.91 -33.07
N ALA A 108 8.16 4.22 -32.88
CA ALA A 108 9.38 4.97 -33.18
C ALA A 108 10.58 4.50 -32.34
N SER A 109 10.35 4.24 -31.06
CA SER A 109 11.36 3.76 -30.15
C SER A 109 11.85 2.35 -30.50
N TYR A 110 10.92 1.48 -30.89
CA TYR A 110 11.25 0.13 -31.38
C TYR A 110 12.02 0.17 -32.70
N ALA A 111 11.61 1.04 -33.62
CA ALA A 111 12.24 1.20 -34.95
C ALA A 111 13.65 1.83 -34.88
N ASN A 112 14.04 2.42 -33.76
CA ASN A 112 15.39 2.96 -33.58
C ASN A 112 16.43 1.84 -33.58
N LYS A 113 17.24 1.77 -34.65
CA LYS A 113 18.29 0.77 -34.84
C LYS A 113 19.69 1.27 -34.50
N LYS A 114 19.83 2.52 -34.04
CA LYS A 114 21.13 3.07 -33.67
C LYS A 114 21.77 2.28 -32.53
N LYS A 115 23.03 1.88 -32.76
CA LYS A 115 23.81 1.08 -31.83
C LYS A 115 24.72 2.00 -31.01
N SER A 116 24.33 2.30 -29.77
CA SER A 116 25.20 2.93 -28.78
C SER A 116 24.98 2.22 -27.42
N ASP A 117 25.94 2.34 -26.53
CA ASP A 117 25.79 1.80 -25.18
C ASP A 117 24.60 2.43 -24.45
N PHE A 118 24.38 3.71 -24.69
CA PHE A 118 23.24 4.44 -24.13
C PHE A 118 21.90 3.89 -24.65
N ASN A 119 21.75 3.72 -25.96
CA ASN A 119 20.52 3.16 -26.55
C ASN A 119 20.29 1.70 -26.11
N ARG A 120 21.38 0.94 -25.95
CA ARG A 120 21.31 -0.41 -25.40
C ARG A 120 20.75 -0.39 -23.97
N ALA A 121 21.26 0.49 -23.12
CA ALA A 121 20.77 0.65 -21.75
C ALA A 121 19.28 1.02 -21.71
N LEU A 122 18.85 1.99 -22.52
CA LEU A 122 17.44 2.38 -22.61
C LEU A 122 16.55 1.21 -23.05
N LYS A 123 16.96 0.44 -24.06
CA LYS A 123 16.22 -0.74 -24.55
C LYS A 123 16.13 -1.85 -23.51
N PHE A 124 17.25 -2.14 -22.82
CA PHE A 124 17.26 -3.12 -21.72
C PHE A 124 16.31 -2.69 -20.59
N THR A 125 16.32 -1.41 -20.23
CA THR A 125 15.41 -0.87 -19.22
C THR A 125 13.94 -1.02 -19.66
N ILE A 126 13.60 -0.66 -20.90
CA ILE A 126 12.24 -0.79 -21.44
C ILE A 126 11.79 -2.25 -21.39
N VAL A 127 12.54 -3.14 -22.03
CA VAL A 127 12.16 -4.55 -22.13
C VAL A 127 12.12 -5.21 -20.76
N GLY A 128 13.15 -4.97 -19.94
CA GLY A 128 13.24 -5.56 -18.61
C GLY A 128 12.11 -5.13 -17.68
N VAL A 129 11.80 -3.84 -17.62
CA VAL A 129 10.71 -3.33 -16.77
C VAL A 129 9.34 -3.82 -17.27
N LEU A 130 9.11 -3.84 -18.59
CA LEU A 130 7.86 -4.37 -19.15
C LEU A 130 7.69 -5.86 -18.84
N ILE A 131 8.74 -6.66 -19.00
CA ILE A 131 8.69 -8.11 -18.67
C ILE A 131 8.49 -8.30 -17.17
N PHE A 132 9.19 -7.54 -16.33
CA PHE A 132 9.05 -7.64 -14.88
C PHE A 132 7.60 -7.39 -14.44
N PHE A 133 6.96 -6.32 -14.92
CA PHE A 133 5.58 -6.05 -14.55
C PHE A 133 4.58 -6.99 -15.21
N LEU A 134 4.86 -7.50 -16.40
CA LEU A 134 4.05 -8.56 -17.01
C LEU A 134 4.02 -9.82 -16.12
N ILE A 135 5.19 -10.27 -15.64
CA ILE A 135 5.28 -11.39 -14.71
C ILE A 135 4.58 -11.06 -13.38
N SER A 136 4.69 -9.83 -12.92
CA SER A 136 4.01 -9.39 -11.68
C SER A 136 2.48 -9.47 -11.78
N THR A 137 1.89 -9.33 -12.98
CA THR A 137 0.43 -9.45 -13.17
C THR A 137 -0.12 -10.84 -12.88
N PHE A 138 0.74 -11.86 -12.79
CA PHE A 138 0.31 -13.21 -12.44
C PHE A 138 -0.10 -13.38 -10.99
N LYS A 139 0.33 -12.46 -10.12
CA LYS A 139 0.06 -12.52 -8.68
C LYS A 139 -0.61 -11.27 -8.11
N VAL A 140 -0.32 -10.09 -8.68
CA VAL A 140 -0.75 -8.83 -8.09
C VAL A 140 -1.43 -7.95 -9.12
N GLU A 141 -2.39 -7.15 -8.66
CA GLU A 141 -3.03 -6.13 -9.47
C GLU A 141 -2.01 -5.13 -10.01
N PHE A 142 -2.03 -4.93 -11.33
CA PHE A 142 -1.16 -3.97 -12.00
C PHE A 142 -1.75 -2.56 -11.92
N HIS A 143 -0.94 -1.63 -11.46
CA HIS A 143 -1.31 -0.21 -11.49
C HIS A 143 -0.60 0.51 -12.65
N LYS A 144 -1.38 1.09 -13.55
CA LYS A 144 -0.92 1.76 -14.79
C LYS A 144 0.26 2.73 -14.62
N HIS A 145 0.36 3.40 -13.46
CA HIS A 145 1.45 4.33 -13.18
C HIS A 145 2.81 3.66 -12.90
N TRP A 146 2.90 2.32 -12.81
CA TRP A 146 4.17 1.65 -12.55
C TRP A 146 5.11 1.68 -13.74
N THR A 147 4.58 1.57 -14.95
CA THR A 147 5.37 1.64 -16.17
C THR A 147 5.64 3.07 -16.65
N SER A 148 5.08 4.11 -16.01
CA SER A 148 5.32 5.50 -16.37
C SER A 148 6.81 5.92 -16.31
N VAL A 149 7.64 5.22 -15.53
CA VAL A 149 9.10 5.39 -15.49
C VAL A 149 9.76 5.20 -16.86
N LEU A 150 9.11 4.45 -17.75
CA LEU A 150 9.59 4.21 -19.12
C LEU A 150 9.30 5.37 -20.10
N SER A 151 8.54 6.39 -19.69
CA SER A 151 8.27 7.55 -20.54
C SER A 151 9.54 8.22 -21.04
N VAL A 152 10.53 8.39 -20.15
CA VAL A 152 11.83 9.00 -20.51
C VAL A 152 12.61 8.13 -21.51
N PRO A 153 12.86 6.83 -21.27
CA PRO A 153 13.47 5.95 -22.25
C PRO A 153 12.79 5.96 -23.63
N PHE A 154 11.44 5.89 -23.66
CA PHE A 154 10.70 5.92 -24.90
C PHE A 154 10.83 7.26 -25.63
N MET A 155 10.78 8.38 -24.91
CA MET A 155 10.95 9.71 -25.51
C MET A 155 12.35 9.89 -26.10
N LEU A 156 13.40 9.44 -25.41
CA LEU A 156 14.77 9.57 -25.88
C LEU A 156 15.03 8.73 -27.15
N LEU A 157 14.59 7.47 -27.16
CA LEU A 157 14.74 6.61 -28.34
C LEU A 157 13.87 7.08 -29.51
N GLY A 158 12.63 7.51 -29.24
CA GLY A 158 11.74 8.07 -30.24
C GLY A 158 12.27 9.36 -30.84
N HIS A 159 12.80 10.27 -29.99
CA HIS A 159 13.42 11.51 -30.44
C HIS A 159 14.64 11.24 -31.35
N GLU A 160 15.50 10.31 -30.96
CA GLU A 160 16.65 9.96 -31.78
C GLU A 160 16.25 9.36 -33.14
N PHE A 161 15.18 8.54 -33.17
CA PHE A 161 14.63 7.98 -34.40
C PHE A 161 14.11 9.05 -35.36
N ILE A 162 13.35 10.02 -34.87
CA ILE A 162 12.73 11.05 -35.74
C ILE A 162 13.71 12.09 -36.30
N LYS A 163 14.94 12.18 -35.77
CA LYS A 163 16.00 13.04 -36.36
C LYS A 163 16.26 12.68 -37.81
N ASP A 164 16.23 11.39 -38.13
CA ASP A 164 16.53 10.87 -39.46
C ASP A 164 15.29 10.53 -40.29
N HIS A 165 14.07 10.72 -39.72
CA HIS A 165 12.82 10.30 -40.32
C HIS A 165 11.77 11.43 -40.34
N GLN A 166 11.86 12.33 -41.32
CA GLN A 166 11.04 13.53 -41.42
C GLN A 166 9.52 13.27 -41.41
N LYS A 167 9.06 12.18 -42.04
CA LYS A 167 7.62 11.82 -42.05
C LYS A 167 7.15 11.50 -40.62
N TRP A 168 7.90 10.66 -39.90
CA TRP A 168 7.60 10.31 -38.51
C TRP A 168 7.69 11.51 -37.57
N ARG A 169 8.65 12.40 -37.80
CA ARG A 169 8.76 13.65 -37.03
C ARG A 169 7.47 14.49 -37.13
N LYS A 170 6.92 14.66 -38.33
CA LYS A 170 5.67 15.40 -38.54
C LYS A 170 4.49 14.70 -37.82
N VAL A 171 4.39 13.38 -37.90
CA VAL A 171 3.34 12.61 -37.27
C VAL A 171 3.44 12.75 -35.74
N LEU A 172 4.60 12.49 -35.16
CA LEU A 172 4.80 12.57 -33.70
C LEU A 172 4.53 13.98 -33.18
N ILE A 173 4.99 15.02 -33.82
CA ILE A 173 4.71 16.41 -33.43
C ILE A 173 3.19 16.70 -33.46
N ARG A 174 2.49 16.32 -34.52
CA ARG A 174 1.04 16.54 -34.61
C ARG A 174 0.27 15.79 -33.54
N LEU A 175 0.63 14.50 -33.29
CA LEU A 175 0.00 13.69 -32.25
C LEU A 175 0.35 14.20 -30.84
N SER A 176 1.56 14.73 -30.63
CA SER A 176 1.93 15.37 -29.36
C SER A 176 1.05 16.58 -29.09
N ILE A 177 0.92 17.48 -30.09
CA ILE A 177 0.07 18.68 -29.98
C ILE A 177 -1.39 18.27 -29.72
N ALA A 178 -1.92 17.31 -30.50
CA ALA A 178 -3.27 16.83 -30.31
C ALA A 178 -3.48 16.19 -28.91
N THR A 179 -2.48 15.45 -28.42
CA THR A 179 -2.51 14.88 -27.06
C THR A 179 -2.57 15.99 -26.00
N VAL A 180 -1.76 17.04 -26.13
CA VAL A 180 -1.77 18.18 -25.20
C VAL A 180 -3.12 18.90 -25.26
N ILE A 181 -3.64 19.17 -26.46
CA ILE A 181 -4.97 19.80 -26.63
C ILE A 181 -6.07 18.96 -25.97
N LEU A 182 -6.00 17.62 -26.07
CA LEU A 182 -6.96 16.72 -25.42
C LEU A 182 -6.79 16.70 -23.89
N LEU A 183 -5.56 16.75 -23.41
CA LEU A 183 -5.27 16.67 -21.97
C LEU A 183 -5.57 17.96 -21.21
N ILE A 184 -5.50 19.13 -21.86
CA ILE A 184 -5.80 20.41 -21.19
C ILE A 184 -7.23 20.45 -20.66
N PRO A 185 -8.30 20.22 -21.47
CA PRO A 185 -9.66 20.19 -20.95
C PRO A 185 -9.88 19.13 -19.89
N ALA A 186 -9.30 17.93 -20.08
CA ALA A 186 -9.35 16.88 -19.07
C ALA A 186 -8.71 17.31 -17.75
N ARG A 187 -7.58 18.02 -17.82
CA ARG A 187 -6.90 18.56 -16.64
C ARG A 187 -7.70 19.65 -15.95
N ILE A 188 -8.31 20.55 -16.73
CA ILE A 188 -9.21 21.60 -16.21
C ILE A 188 -10.39 20.95 -15.50
N TYR A 189 -11.00 19.90 -16.08
CA TYR A 189 -12.07 19.15 -15.42
C TYR A 189 -11.61 18.49 -14.11
N LEU A 190 -10.40 17.95 -14.05
CA LEU A 190 -9.88 17.39 -12.80
C LEU A 190 -9.67 18.43 -11.68
N MET A 191 -9.57 19.71 -12.05
CA MET A 191 -9.38 20.82 -11.11
C MET A 191 -10.69 21.53 -10.74
N HIS A 192 -11.65 21.52 -11.64
CA HIS A 192 -12.90 22.25 -11.51
C HIS A 192 -14.07 21.41 -11.98
N ASP A 193 -15.07 21.24 -11.11
CA ASP A 193 -16.32 20.59 -11.46
C ASP A 193 -17.20 21.56 -12.29
N PHE A 194 -17.12 21.46 -13.61
CA PHE A 194 -17.91 22.30 -14.52
C PHE A 194 -18.96 21.52 -15.31
N PHE A 195 -19.01 20.21 -15.17
CA PHE A 195 -20.08 19.44 -15.79
C PHE A 195 -21.35 19.46 -14.93
N PRO A 196 -22.53 19.46 -15.55
CA PRO A 196 -23.78 19.31 -14.81
C PRO A 196 -23.76 18.05 -13.95
N LYS A 197 -24.11 18.16 -12.67
CA LYS A 197 -24.13 17.03 -11.72
C LYS A 197 -24.85 15.79 -12.28
N LYS A 198 -25.95 15.99 -13.04
CA LYS A 198 -26.70 14.93 -13.72
C LYS A 198 -25.85 14.07 -14.66
N TRP A 199 -24.76 14.60 -15.21
CA TRP A 199 -23.87 13.85 -16.13
C TRP A 199 -22.78 13.09 -15.39
N THR A 200 -22.47 13.49 -14.18
CA THR A 200 -21.37 12.93 -13.37
C THR A 200 -21.86 12.11 -12.19
N GLU A 201 -23.18 12.09 -11.98
CA GLU A 201 -23.82 11.36 -10.89
C GLU A 201 -23.44 9.86 -10.91
N GLY A 202 -23.00 9.34 -9.78
CA GLY A 202 -22.59 7.96 -9.61
C GLY A 202 -21.18 7.59 -10.06
N TRP A 203 -20.46 8.45 -10.83
CA TRP A 203 -19.08 8.17 -11.25
C TRP A 203 -18.08 9.28 -10.91
N ASP A 204 -18.51 10.45 -10.47
CA ASP A 204 -17.59 11.49 -10.02
C ASP A 204 -17.00 11.17 -8.65
N VAL A 205 -15.81 10.58 -8.67
CA VAL A 205 -15.02 10.26 -7.48
C VAL A 205 -13.96 11.31 -7.16
N ILE A 206 -13.92 12.42 -7.91
CA ILE A 206 -12.81 13.37 -7.88
C ILE A 206 -13.18 14.65 -7.15
N HIS A 207 -14.36 15.20 -7.38
CA HIS A 207 -14.77 16.51 -6.90
C HIS A 207 -15.53 16.49 -5.59
N ASN A 208 -15.77 17.68 -5.05
CA ASN A 208 -16.62 17.94 -3.87
C ASN A 208 -16.20 17.20 -2.58
N TRP A 209 -14.89 16.94 -2.43
CA TRP A 209 -14.37 16.35 -1.20
C TRP A 209 -14.29 17.37 -0.07
N ASP A 210 -14.21 18.67 -0.39
CA ASP A 210 -14.21 19.77 0.59
C ASP A 210 -15.57 19.78 1.32
N SER A 211 -16.68 19.82 0.57
CA SER A 211 -18.03 19.73 1.14
C SER A 211 -18.24 18.44 1.94
N TRP A 212 -17.72 17.30 1.44
CA TRP A 212 -17.76 16.06 2.20
C TRP A 212 -17.00 16.16 3.53
N ALA A 213 -15.86 16.82 3.55
CA ALA A 213 -15.07 16.99 4.77
C ALA A 213 -15.77 17.93 5.77
N GLU A 214 -16.40 18.99 5.29
CA GLU A 214 -17.23 19.90 6.09
C GLU A 214 -18.42 19.17 6.71
N GLU A 215 -19.19 18.39 5.93
CA GLU A 215 -20.29 17.59 6.43
C GLU A 215 -19.83 16.55 7.48
N VAL A 216 -18.68 15.90 7.28
CA VAL A 216 -18.08 15.00 8.28
C VAL A 216 -17.75 15.75 9.57
N GLN A 217 -17.19 16.97 9.46
CA GLN A 217 -16.81 17.78 10.61
C GLN A 217 -18.05 18.22 11.41
N GLU A 218 -19.08 18.67 10.73
CA GLU A 218 -20.36 19.03 11.36
C GLU A 218 -21.02 17.81 12.04
N LEU A 219 -21.07 16.68 11.34
CA LEU A 219 -21.66 15.45 11.85
C LEU A 219 -20.94 14.89 13.08
N SER A 220 -19.63 15.10 13.15
CA SER A 220 -18.83 14.67 14.30
C SER A 220 -19.09 15.47 15.57
N GLY A 221 -19.67 16.69 15.45
CA GLY A 221 -19.93 17.57 16.59
C GLY A 221 -18.69 17.93 17.39
N GLY A 222 -17.52 17.97 16.75
CA GLY A 222 -16.23 18.27 17.38
C GLY A 222 -15.58 17.08 18.11
N LEU A 223 -16.14 15.88 18.00
CA LEU A 223 -15.50 14.67 18.51
C LEU A 223 -14.26 14.31 17.67
N PRO A 224 -13.22 13.73 18.29
CA PRO A 224 -12.10 13.17 17.55
C PRO A 224 -12.57 12.13 16.53
N ILE A 225 -12.11 12.24 15.29
CA ILE A 225 -12.51 11.37 14.18
C ILE A 225 -11.53 10.23 14.00
N MET A 226 -12.06 9.04 13.80
CA MET A 226 -11.32 7.84 13.48
C MET A 226 -11.94 7.15 12.24
N PHE A 227 -11.13 6.92 11.21
CA PHE A 227 -11.56 6.14 10.05
C PHE A 227 -11.23 4.66 10.25
N ASN A 228 -12.15 3.77 9.87
CA ASN A 228 -11.92 2.33 9.93
C ASN A 228 -11.65 1.77 8.54
N ASN A 229 -10.47 1.14 8.34
CA ASN A 229 -10.07 0.50 7.07
C ASN A 229 -10.08 1.42 5.83
N HIS A 230 -9.92 2.72 6.02
CA HIS A 230 -10.06 3.68 4.92
C HIS A 230 -9.01 4.80 4.94
N TYR A 231 -7.72 4.41 4.84
CA TYR A 231 -6.60 5.36 4.89
C TYR A 231 -6.69 6.47 3.82
N GLU A 232 -7.32 6.21 2.67
CA GLU A 232 -7.47 7.22 1.61
C GLU A 232 -8.38 8.37 2.02
N ARG A 233 -9.56 8.05 2.63
CA ARG A 233 -10.47 9.08 3.17
C ARG A 233 -9.87 9.78 4.38
N SER A 234 -9.21 9.03 5.27
CA SER A 234 -8.49 9.57 6.42
C SER A 234 -7.45 10.60 6.00
N SER A 235 -6.57 10.24 5.06
CA SER A 235 -5.53 11.15 4.54
C SER A 235 -6.11 12.36 3.82
N ARG A 236 -7.21 12.17 3.08
CA ARG A 236 -7.89 13.26 2.38
C ARG A 236 -8.57 14.22 3.33
N TYR A 237 -9.27 13.70 4.35
CA TYR A 237 -9.87 14.50 5.40
C TYR A 237 -8.81 15.35 6.11
N SER A 238 -7.70 14.71 6.57
CA SER A 238 -6.59 15.43 7.19
C SER A 238 -6.00 16.52 6.31
N TYR A 239 -5.91 16.27 4.99
CA TYR A 239 -5.40 17.29 4.05
C TYR A 239 -6.32 18.50 3.93
N LEU A 240 -7.62 18.29 3.87
CA LEU A 240 -8.62 19.33 3.68
C LEU A 240 -8.85 20.14 4.96
N THR A 241 -9.05 19.48 6.08
CA THR A 241 -9.36 20.13 7.37
C THR A 241 -8.15 20.55 8.17
N LYS A 242 -6.96 20.02 7.87
CA LYS A 242 -5.72 20.12 8.66
C LYS A 242 -5.79 19.39 10.01
N ASP A 243 -6.85 18.65 10.28
CA ASP A 243 -6.97 17.81 11.47
C ASP A 243 -6.16 16.53 11.29
N ILE A 244 -5.48 16.11 12.35
CA ILE A 244 -4.77 14.83 12.36
C ILE A 244 -5.73 13.75 12.81
N VAL A 245 -6.14 12.87 11.90
CA VAL A 245 -7.02 11.75 12.17
C VAL A 245 -6.32 10.42 12.03
N HIS A 246 -6.76 9.43 12.78
CA HIS A 246 -6.25 8.06 12.73
C HIS A 246 -7.06 7.18 11.77
N CYS A 247 -6.38 6.30 11.02
CA CYS A 247 -7.01 5.20 10.31
C CYS A 247 -6.77 3.91 11.08
N TYR A 248 -7.80 3.43 11.75
CA TYR A 248 -7.78 2.19 12.51
C TYR A 248 -7.95 1.01 11.57
N ASN A 249 -6.92 0.17 11.46
CA ASN A 249 -6.91 -0.99 10.58
C ASN A 249 -7.25 -2.26 11.37
N THR A 250 -8.28 -2.96 10.93
CA THR A 250 -8.74 -4.20 11.56
C THR A 250 -7.93 -5.43 11.10
N PHE A 251 -8.04 -6.51 11.84
CA PHE A 251 -7.30 -7.77 11.60
C PHE A 251 -7.49 -8.35 10.20
N ASP A 252 -8.59 -8.06 9.53
CA ASP A 252 -8.94 -8.49 8.17
C ASP A 252 -8.54 -7.47 7.08
N TYR A 253 -7.82 -6.43 7.47
CA TYR A 253 -7.30 -5.42 6.56
C TYR A 253 -5.77 -5.49 6.49
N ARG A 254 -5.17 -4.59 5.71
CA ARG A 254 -3.72 -4.45 5.56
C ARG A 254 -3.19 -3.35 6.46
N GLU A 255 -1.96 -3.48 6.90
CA GLU A 255 -1.23 -2.39 7.54
C GLU A 255 -1.01 -1.21 6.56
N THR A 256 -1.10 -0.01 7.08
CA THR A 256 -0.88 1.24 6.37
C THR A 256 0.11 2.12 7.14
N HIS A 257 0.46 3.29 6.60
CA HIS A 257 1.33 4.23 7.31
C HIS A 257 0.74 4.73 8.64
N HIS A 258 -0.59 4.72 8.81
CA HIS A 258 -1.23 5.06 10.07
C HIS A 258 -0.87 4.09 11.20
N ASP A 259 -0.53 2.85 10.87
CA ASP A 259 -0.12 1.84 11.85
C ASP A 259 1.31 2.07 12.38
N LEU A 260 2.11 2.86 11.67
CA LEU A 260 3.48 3.24 12.05
C LEU A 260 3.53 4.54 12.88
N LEU A 261 2.39 5.23 13.02
CA LEU A 261 2.29 6.50 13.73
C LEU A 261 1.55 6.31 15.06
N PRO A 262 1.94 6.98 16.15
CA PRO A 262 1.31 6.83 17.46
C PRO A 262 -0.01 7.61 17.58
N LEU A 263 -0.76 7.79 16.48
CA LEU A 263 -1.97 8.62 16.43
C LEU A 263 -3.13 8.05 17.24
N GLU A 264 -3.18 6.73 17.39
CA GLU A 264 -4.21 6.04 18.17
C GLU A 264 -4.17 6.44 19.65
N GLU A 265 -2.99 6.70 20.21
CA GLU A 265 -2.84 7.07 21.62
C GLU A 265 -3.60 8.35 21.98
N ASN A 266 -3.75 9.26 21.03
CA ASN A 266 -4.51 10.49 21.20
C ASN A 266 -6.03 10.26 21.33
N LEU A 267 -6.52 9.08 20.98
CA LEU A 267 -7.93 8.70 21.03
C LEU A 267 -8.30 7.90 22.28
N GLN A 268 -7.30 7.31 22.97
CA GLN A 268 -7.52 6.46 24.13
C GLN A 268 -8.29 7.18 25.23
N GLY A 269 -9.35 6.54 25.72
CA GLY A 269 -10.22 7.07 26.78
C GLY A 269 -11.19 8.18 26.37
N LYS A 270 -11.17 8.60 25.12
CA LYS A 270 -12.07 9.64 24.61
C LYS A 270 -13.30 9.04 23.98
N THR A 271 -14.35 9.84 23.88
CA THR A 271 -15.46 9.56 22.96
C THR A 271 -14.99 9.90 21.55
N VAL A 272 -15.08 8.94 20.63
CA VAL A 272 -14.61 9.10 19.24
C VAL A 272 -15.75 8.90 18.25
N PHE A 273 -15.69 9.67 17.16
CA PHE A 273 -16.57 9.52 16.00
C PHE A 273 -15.90 8.59 15.01
N GLN A 274 -16.38 7.34 14.90
CA GLN A 274 -15.81 6.33 14.02
C GLN A 274 -16.56 6.27 12.69
N ILE A 275 -15.82 6.39 11.58
CA ILE A 275 -16.35 6.27 10.23
C ILE A 275 -15.84 4.95 9.62
N ASN A 276 -16.77 4.09 9.17
CA ASN A 276 -16.43 2.82 8.55
C ASN A 276 -16.38 2.92 7.01
N ARG A 277 -15.64 2.01 6.42
CA ARG A 277 -15.55 1.86 4.97
C ARG A 277 -16.80 1.22 4.36
N PHE A 278 -17.38 0.23 5.05
CA PHE A 278 -18.43 -0.62 4.53
C PHE A 278 -19.78 -0.31 5.18
N ARG A 279 -20.86 -0.48 4.41
CA ARG A 279 -22.24 -0.19 4.82
C ARG A 279 -22.83 -1.25 5.76
N ASP A 280 -22.38 -2.50 5.63
CA ASP A 280 -23.01 -3.67 6.28
C ASP A 280 -22.46 -3.98 7.67
N THR A 281 -22.24 -2.97 8.51
CA THR A 281 -21.77 -3.19 9.88
C THR A 281 -22.89 -2.91 10.88
N VAL A 282 -23.12 -3.90 11.75
CA VAL A 282 -24.07 -3.78 12.87
C VAL A 282 -23.70 -2.58 13.75
N ASN A 283 -24.69 -1.78 14.16
CA ASN A 283 -24.55 -0.59 15.03
C ASN A 283 -23.92 0.65 14.37
N TYR A 284 -23.90 0.75 13.05
CA TYR A 284 -23.54 1.98 12.35
C TYR A 284 -24.77 2.71 11.84
N GLN A 285 -24.69 4.03 11.85
CA GLN A 285 -25.68 4.92 11.23
C GLN A 285 -25.21 5.29 9.84
N ASP A 286 -26.15 5.44 8.91
CA ASP A 286 -25.89 5.88 7.56
C ASP A 286 -26.26 7.35 7.41
N TYR A 287 -25.38 8.11 6.78
CA TYR A 287 -25.66 9.49 6.38
C TYR A 287 -25.26 9.64 4.91
N ASP A 288 -26.22 10.03 4.10
CA ASP A 288 -25.98 10.34 2.69
C ASP A 288 -25.68 11.83 2.58
N THR A 289 -24.43 12.15 2.26
CA THR A 289 -24.01 13.54 2.05
C THR A 289 -24.72 14.16 0.85
N GLU A 290 -24.87 15.48 0.85
CA GLU A 290 -25.49 16.22 -0.28
C GLU A 290 -24.83 15.91 -1.64
N ILE A 291 -23.57 15.47 -1.61
CA ILE A 291 -22.79 15.13 -2.81
C ILE A 291 -22.79 13.64 -3.14
N GLY A 292 -23.62 12.82 -2.45
CA GLY A 292 -23.75 11.39 -2.70
C GLY A 292 -22.58 10.53 -2.23
N LYS A 293 -21.69 11.05 -1.35
CA LYS A 293 -20.57 10.28 -0.75
C LYS A 293 -20.98 9.81 0.66
N GLY A 294 -21.65 8.68 0.74
CA GLY A 294 -22.15 8.13 2.01
C GLY A 294 -21.12 8.02 3.12
N ILE A 295 -21.56 8.30 4.34
CA ILE A 295 -20.81 8.18 5.58
C ILE A 295 -21.51 7.14 6.45
N HIS A 296 -20.76 6.09 6.86
CA HIS A 296 -21.25 5.07 7.80
C HIS A 296 -20.51 5.28 9.10
N TYR A 297 -21.18 5.67 10.16
CA TYR A 297 -20.56 6.13 11.38
C TYR A 297 -21.23 5.61 12.64
N ARG A 298 -20.48 5.64 13.73
CA ARG A 298 -20.97 5.46 15.09
C ARG A 298 -20.13 6.27 16.06
N THR A 299 -20.64 6.49 17.26
CA THR A 299 -19.91 7.07 18.37
C THR A 299 -19.47 5.96 19.31
N ILE A 300 -18.21 5.97 19.73
CA ILE A 300 -17.64 5.04 20.70
C ILE A 300 -17.20 5.84 21.93
N GLU A 301 -17.88 5.64 23.04
CA GLU A 301 -17.51 6.23 24.32
C GLU A 301 -16.30 5.49 24.92
N ASN A 302 -15.40 6.22 25.60
CA ASN A 302 -14.22 5.67 26.23
C ASN A 302 -13.47 4.70 25.31
N PHE A 303 -13.10 5.17 24.10
CA PHE A 303 -12.39 4.32 23.13
C PHE A 303 -11.12 3.73 23.76
N ARG A 304 -10.97 2.43 23.64
CA ARG A 304 -9.79 1.69 24.07
C ARG A 304 -9.37 0.68 23.00
N SER A 305 -8.10 0.65 22.71
CA SER A 305 -7.49 -0.34 21.83
C SER A 305 -6.13 -0.74 22.39
N TYR A 306 -5.76 -1.97 22.15
CA TYR A 306 -4.46 -2.54 22.54
C TYR A 306 -3.69 -2.98 21.30
N ARG A 307 -3.76 -2.21 20.21
CA ARG A 307 -3.13 -2.54 18.93
C ARG A 307 -1.62 -2.72 19.03
N ASN A 308 -0.95 -1.93 19.87
CA ASN A 308 0.49 -2.03 20.09
C ASN A 308 0.89 -3.11 21.11
N VAL A 309 -0.02 -4.00 21.50
CA VAL A 309 0.33 -5.29 22.11
C VAL A 309 0.50 -6.29 20.97
N TRP A 310 1.75 -6.66 20.71
CA TRP A 310 2.08 -7.54 19.59
C TRP A 310 2.07 -9.00 20.03
N ILE A 311 1.50 -9.86 19.17
CA ILE A 311 1.32 -11.29 19.48
C ILE A 311 2.14 -12.11 18.49
N GLU A 312 2.95 -13.01 19.01
CA GLU A 312 3.72 -13.98 18.24
C GLU A 312 3.48 -15.39 18.80
N ILE A 313 3.52 -16.39 17.93
CA ILE A 313 3.57 -17.79 18.37
C ILE A 313 5.03 -18.07 18.76
N GLU A 314 5.25 -18.59 19.95
CA GLU A 314 6.57 -19.06 20.39
C GLU A 314 6.97 -20.26 19.50
N ASP A 315 8.22 -20.29 19.04
CA ASP A 315 8.73 -21.32 18.11
C ASP A 315 7.89 -21.48 16.82
N ALA A 316 7.43 -20.34 16.28
CA ALA A 316 6.53 -20.33 15.14
C ALA A 316 7.11 -21.05 13.91
N GLU A 317 6.36 -22.00 13.38
CA GLU A 317 6.63 -22.63 12.09
C GLU A 317 6.23 -21.70 10.93
N LYS A 318 6.83 -21.92 9.76
CA LYS A 318 6.46 -21.16 8.54
C LYS A 318 5.08 -21.55 8.02
N HIS A 319 4.63 -22.74 8.33
CA HIS A 319 3.39 -23.33 7.86
C HIS A 319 2.96 -24.42 8.83
N TYR A 320 1.69 -24.45 9.18
CA TYR A 320 1.10 -25.49 10.01
C TYR A 320 0.13 -26.34 9.20
N GLU A 321 0.06 -27.62 9.51
CA GLU A 321 -0.92 -28.57 8.99
C GLU A 321 -1.80 -29.06 10.14
N PHE A 322 -3.10 -28.92 10.02
CA PHE A 322 -4.07 -29.27 11.03
C PHE A 322 -5.18 -30.13 10.44
N LYS A 323 -5.90 -30.84 11.30
CA LYS A 323 -7.12 -31.56 10.94
C LYS A 323 -8.36 -30.79 11.38
N PRO A 324 -9.49 -30.85 10.65
CA PRO A 324 -10.77 -30.31 11.08
C PRO A 324 -11.13 -30.86 12.48
N GLY A 325 -11.59 -29.98 13.39
CA GLY A 325 -11.93 -30.32 14.76
C GLY A 325 -10.77 -30.65 15.71
N GLU A 326 -9.53 -30.61 15.23
CA GLU A 326 -8.34 -30.86 16.05
C GLU A 326 -8.18 -29.80 17.12
N LYS A 327 -7.71 -30.25 18.32
CA LYS A 327 -7.34 -29.32 19.40
C LYS A 327 -5.84 -29.19 19.49
N VAL A 328 -5.34 -27.96 19.30
CA VAL A 328 -3.92 -27.66 19.25
C VAL A 328 -3.55 -26.72 20.40
N ASP A 329 -2.56 -27.10 21.19
CA ASP A 329 -2.01 -26.24 22.23
C ASP A 329 -0.87 -25.40 21.65
N LEU A 330 -0.98 -24.06 21.75
CA LEU A 330 0.03 -23.11 21.32
C LEU A 330 0.47 -22.24 22.49
N LYS A 331 1.71 -21.80 22.46
CA LYS A 331 2.20 -20.74 23.33
C LYS A 331 2.27 -19.44 22.55
N LEU A 332 1.60 -18.42 23.06
CA LEU A 332 1.59 -17.09 22.50
C LEU A 332 2.38 -16.15 23.39
N LYS A 333 3.29 -15.40 22.79
CA LYS A 333 4.04 -14.34 23.45
C LYS A 333 3.39 -13.00 23.10
N LEU A 334 2.93 -12.28 24.11
CA LEU A 334 2.40 -10.92 24.01
C LEU A 334 3.48 -9.94 24.44
N THR A 335 3.80 -8.97 23.59
CA THR A 335 4.79 -7.92 23.88
C THR A 335 4.10 -6.56 23.90
N ASN A 336 4.22 -5.83 25.00
CA ASN A 336 3.76 -4.45 25.08
C ASN A 336 4.74 -3.53 24.31
N LYS A 337 4.34 -3.03 23.13
CA LYS A 337 5.12 -2.07 22.34
C LYS A 337 4.74 -0.60 22.60
N TYR A 338 3.85 -0.33 23.56
CA TYR A 338 3.60 1.04 24.00
C TYR A 338 4.77 1.55 24.86
N GLN A 339 5.04 2.85 24.81
CA GLN A 339 6.05 3.52 25.66
C GLN A 339 5.47 3.85 27.05
N ARG A 340 4.65 2.96 27.59
CA ARG A 340 4.01 3.07 28.90
C ARG A 340 3.48 1.74 29.37
N THR A 341 3.26 1.61 30.65
CA THR A 341 2.46 0.53 31.22
C THR A 341 1.01 0.63 30.71
N ILE A 342 0.42 -0.49 30.35
CA ILE A 342 -0.99 -0.60 30.00
C ILE A 342 -1.73 -1.41 31.06
N ASP A 343 -3.02 -1.12 31.24
CA ASP A 343 -3.94 -1.89 32.08
C ASP A 343 -5.14 -2.31 31.23
N PHE A 344 -5.43 -3.61 31.21
CA PHE A 344 -6.62 -4.11 30.51
C PHE A 344 -7.92 -3.71 31.21
N ALA A 345 -7.86 -3.34 32.50
CA ALA A 345 -8.99 -2.80 33.24
C ALA A 345 -9.43 -1.40 32.76
N ASP A 346 -8.56 -0.65 32.07
CA ASP A 346 -8.87 0.65 31.45
C ASP A 346 -10.03 0.56 30.44
N ALA A 347 -10.35 -0.63 29.95
CA ALA A 347 -11.50 -0.89 29.09
C ALA A 347 -12.86 -0.73 29.82
N GLY A 348 -12.83 -0.51 31.13
CA GLY A 348 -14.02 -0.41 31.97
C GLY A 348 -14.82 -1.72 32.01
N ASN A 349 -16.10 -1.66 31.78
CA ASN A 349 -16.99 -2.86 31.80
C ASN A 349 -16.84 -3.76 30.56
N ARG A 350 -16.03 -3.36 29.55
CA ARG A 350 -15.83 -4.13 28.33
C ARG A 350 -14.74 -5.17 28.53
N LYS A 351 -15.05 -6.40 28.14
CA LYS A 351 -14.08 -7.49 28.16
C LYS A 351 -13.00 -7.26 27.10
N VAL A 352 -11.74 -7.47 27.48
CA VAL A 352 -10.59 -7.50 26.56
C VAL A 352 -10.31 -8.95 26.24
N ILE A 353 -10.48 -9.34 24.98
CA ILE A 353 -10.48 -10.75 24.57
C ILE A 353 -9.39 -10.97 23.52
N LEU A 354 -8.51 -11.91 23.79
CA LEU A 354 -7.60 -12.48 22.80
C LEU A 354 -8.37 -13.44 21.91
N ASN A 355 -8.35 -13.20 20.60
CA ASN A 355 -9.02 -14.02 19.60
C ASN A 355 -8.03 -14.58 18.59
N VAL A 356 -8.39 -15.70 17.97
CA VAL A 356 -7.81 -16.17 16.70
C VAL A 356 -8.84 -16.03 15.59
N HIS A 357 -8.39 -15.61 14.41
CA HIS A 357 -9.20 -15.47 13.21
C HIS A 357 -8.61 -16.33 12.10
N TYR A 358 -9.50 -17.01 11.37
CA TYR A 358 -9.17 -17.77 10.17
C TYR A 358 -9.56 -16.94 8.96
N LEU A 359 -8.63 -16.74 8.05
CA LEU A 359 -8.79 -15.82 6.91
C LEU A 359 -8.54 -16.57 5.59
N LYS A 360 -9.40 -16.34 4.60
CA LYS A 360 -9.14 -16.69 3.21
C LYS A 360 -8.84 -15.40 2.43
N GLY A 361 -7.55 -15.10 2.28
CA GLY A 361 -7.09 -13.78 1.83
C GLY A 361 -7.30 -12.69 2.88
N LEU A 362 -8.26 -11.79 2.66
CA LEU A 362 -8.71 -10.79 3.66
C LEU A 362 -10.09 -11.13 4.25
N ARG A 363 -10.77 -12.16 3.75
CA ARG A 363 -12.12 -12.51 4.18
C ARG A 363 -12.06 -13.38 5.43
N PRO A 364 -12.66 -12.99 6.56
CA PRO A 364 -12.82 -13.84 7.73
C PRO A 364 -13.75 -15.02 7.40
N VAL A 365 -13.34 -16.23 7.77
CA VAL A 365 -14.11 -17.45 7.58
C VAL A 365 -14.35 -18.20 8.89
N GLY A 366 -13.63 -17.84 9.97
CA GLY A 366 -13.80 -18.39 11.30
C GLY A 366 -13.16 -17.50 12.37
N LYS A 367 -13.65 -17.62 13.59
CA LYS A 367 -13.16 -16.91 14.77
C LYS A 367 -13.36 -17.75 16.02
N GLU A 368 -12.37 -17.77 16.90
CA GLU A 368 -12.46 -18.36 18.23
C GLU A 368 -11.98 -17.36 19.28
N LYS A 369 -12.67 -17.32 20.42
CA LYS A 369 -12.28 -16.54 21.60
C LYS A 369 -11.37 -17.42 22.47
N LEU A 370 -10.17 -16.98 22.77
CA LEU A 370 -9.18 -17.77 23.48
C LEU A 370 -9.15 -17.44 24.98
N ILE A 371 -8.79 -16.20 25.33
CA ILE A 371 -8.57 -15.77 26.70
C ILE A 371 -9.16 -14.40 26.94
N VAL A 372 -9.68 -14.16 28.12
CA VAL A 372 -9.98 -12.80 28.63
C VAL A 372 -8.71 -12.27 29.29
N LEU A 373 -8.16 -11.20 28.74
CA LEU A 373 -6.96 -10.55 29.27
C LEU A 373 -7.34 -9.65 30.44
N THR A 374 -6.54 -9.73 31.50
CA THR A 374 -6.70 -8.95 32.75
C THR A 374 -5.33 -8.56 33.27
N GLY A 375 -5.29 -7.56 34.17
CA GLY A 375 -4.05 -7.09 34.77
C GLY A 375 -3.31 -6.06 33.91
N THR A 376 -2.06 -5.82 34.25
CA THR A 376 -1.20 -4.80 33.64
C THR A 376 -0.04 -5.45 32.88
N MET A 377 0.49 -4.73 31.90
CA MET A 377 1.77 -5.04 31.27
C MET A 377 2.65 -3.79 31.29
N ALA A 378 3.86 -3.91 31.86
CA ALA A 378 4.84 -2.83 31.84
C ALA A 378 5.33 -2.52 30.42
N GLU A 379 6.04 -1.41 30.25
CA GLU A 379 6.68 -1.07 28.97
C GLU A 379 7.67 -2.18 28.58
N VAL A 380 7.60 -2.61 27.32
CA VAL A 380 8.44 -3.67 26.72
C VAL A 380 8.29 -5.04 27.41
N GLU A 381 7.33 -5.20 28.32
CA GLU A 381 7.10 -6.46 28.98
C GLU A 381 6.60 -7.52 27.99
N GLU A 382 7.12 -8.73 28.15
CA GLU A 382 6.70 -9.92 27.42
C GLU A 382 5.98 -10.87 28.39
N VAL A 383 4.78 -11.32 28.02
CA VAL A 383 3.99 -12.26 28.80
C VAL A 383 3.60 -13.43 27.92
N GLU A 384 3.79 -14.63 28.44
CA GLU A 384 3.43 -15.87 27.73
C GLU A 384 2.07 -16.38 28.18
N TYR A 385 1.27 -16.80 27.18
CA TYR A 385 -0.03 -17.44 27.39
C TYR A 385 -0.08 -18.78 26.66
N GLY A 386 -0.35 -19.85 27.38
CA GLY A 386 -0.77 -21.13 26.79
C GLY A 386 -2.22 -21.04 26.33
N VAL A 387 -2.49 -21.28 25.06
CA VAL A 387 -3.83 -21.26 24.49
C VAL A 387 -4.13 -22.56 23.79
N ARG A 388 -5.39 -23.00 23.85
CA ARG A 388 -5.87 -24.17 23.11
C ARG A 388 -6.79 -23.69 22.00
N LEU A 389 -6.42 -23.97 20.75
CA LEU A 389 -7.23 -23.72 19.57
C LEU A 389 -8.10 -24.95 19.29
N THR A 390 -9.34 -24.69 18.86
CA THR A 390 -10.17 -25.71 18.21
C THR A 390 -10.22 -25.39 16.73
N ILE A 391 -9.59 -26.22 15.90
CA ILE A 391 -9.52 -26.00 14.47
C ILE A 391 -10.94 -26.11 13.87
N PRO A 392 -11.40 -25.11 13.10
CA PRO A 392 -12.75 -25.14 12.54
C PRO A 392 -12.91 -26.28 11.53
N GLU A 393 -14.16 -26.70 11.32
CA GLU A 393 -14.55 -27.66 10.29
C GLU A 393 -14.49 -27.02 8.88
N LEU A 394 -13.28 -26.68 8.47
CA LEU A 394 -12.94 -26.06 7.19
C LEU A 394 -11.87 -26.91 6.51
N GLU A 395 -11.80 -26.90 5.19
CA GLU A 395 -10.78 -27.57 4.39
C GLU A 395 -10.07 -26.60 3.46
N GLY A 396 -8.74 -26.76 3.33
CA GLY A 396 -7.88 -26.01 2.41
C GLY A 396 -6.90 -25.08 3.08
N ASN A 397 -6.40 -24.11 2.30
CA ASN A 397 -5.36 -23.16 2.75
C ASN A 397 -5.98 -21.88 3.32
N PHE A 398 -5.54 -21.52 4.52
CA PHE A 398 -5.96 -20.34 5.27
C PHE A 398 -4.76 -19.59 5.84
N ASP A 399 -5.01 -18.36 6.27
CA ASP A 399 -4.13 -17.62 7.17
C ASP A 399 -4.81 -17.56 8.55
N ILE A 400 -4.08 -17.75 9.63
CA ILE A 400 -4.52 -17.40 10.99
C ILE A 400 -3.91 -16.08 11.41
N ARG A 401 -4.67 -15.31 12.20
CA ARG A 401 -4.22 -14.05 12.80
C ARG A 401 -4.81 -13.92 14.19
N PHE A 402 -3.98 -13.51 15.16
CA PHE A 402 -4.40 -13.20 16.52
C PHE A 402 -4.70 -11.71 16.66
N SER A 403 -5.68 -11.39 17.51
CA SER A 403 -6.06 -10.00 17.79
C SER A 403 -6.58 -9.83 19.22
N ILE A 404 -6.49 -8.60 19.73
CA ILE A 404 -7.04 -8.22 21.04
C ILE A 404 -8.26 -7.33 20.80
N GLN A 405 -9.44 -7.82 21.11
CA GLN A 405 -10.70 -7.12 20.94
C GLN A 405 -11.18 -6.51 22.26
N VAL A 406 -11.66 -5.28 22.23
CA VAL A 406 -12.24 -4.56 23.35
C VAL A 406 -13.77 -4.44 23.14
N GLY A 407 -14.54 -5.25 23.84
CA GLY A 407 -16.00 -5.25 23.73
C GLY A 407 -16.47 -5.43 22.28
N GLU A 408 -17.24 -4.47 21.79
CA GLU A 408 -17.81 -4.45 20.43
C GLU A 408 -16.93 -3.72 19.39
N ILE A 409 -15.76 -3.21 19.79
CA ILE A 409 -14.84 -2.55 18.87
C ILE A 409 -14.21 -3.63 17.98
N GLU A 410 -14.14 -3.37 16.68
CA GLU A 410 -13.50 -4.29 15.74
C GLU A 410 -12.04 -4.52 16.17
N PRO A 411 -11.58 -5.77 16.18
CA PRO A 411 -10.24 -6.06 16.65
C PRO A 411 -9.17 -5.57 15.66
N PRO A 412 -8.09 -4.95 16.18
CA PRO A 412 -7.00 -4.43 15.35
C PRO A 412 -6.07 -5.54 14.86
N ILE A 413 -5.05 -5.13 14.12
CA ILE A 413 -3.92 -5.99 13.74
C ILE A 413 -2.96 -6.08 14.92
N ASN A 414 -2.91 -7.24 15.60
CA ASN A 414 -1.97 -7.50 16.70
C ASN A 414 -0.91 -8.55 16.37
N SER A 415 -1.03 -9.25 15.23
CA SER A 415 -0.07 -10.29 14.84
C SER A 415 0.16 -10.33 13.33
N ARG A 416 1.21 -11.02 12.91
CA ARG A 416 1.39 -11.42 11.51
C ARG A 416 0.39 -12.51 11.14
N LYS A 417 0.17 -12.66 9.85
CA LYS A 417 -0.53 -13.83 9.30
C LYS A 417 0.38 -15.03 9.32
N VAL A 418 -0.14 -16.15 9.79
CA VAL A 418 0.53 -17.45 9.77
C VAL A 418 -0.25 -18.38 8.85
N LYS A 419 0.44 -19.02 7.91
CA LYS A 419 -0.19 -19.93 6.95
C LYS A 419 -0.53 -21.26 7.58
N VAL A 420 -1.74 -21.75 7.31
CA VAL A 420 -2.20 -23.07 7.77
C VAL A 420 -2.90 -23.79 6.63
N THR A 421 -2.72 -25.11 6.56
CA THR A 421 -3.53 -26.03 5.77
C THR A 421 -4.38 -26.85 6.73
N ILE A 422 -5.64 -27.04 6.42
CA ILE A 422 -6.57 -27.86 7.19
C ILE A 422 -7.04 -28.96 6.23
N ASP A 423 -6.63 -30.20 6.47
CA ASP A 423 -6.86 -31.40 5.62
C ASP A 423 -7.52 -32.54 6.39
#